data_d9e4136e2b789afb576c41b103131c01
#
_entry.id   d9e4136e2b789afb576c41b103131c01
#
_cell.length_a   1.000
_cell.length_b   1.000
_cell.length_c   1.000
_cell.angle_alpha   90.00
_cell.angle_beta   90.00
_cell.angle_gamma   90.00
#
_symmetry.space_group_name_H-M   'P 1'
#
loop_
_entity.id
_entity.type
_entity.pdbx_description
1 polymer ?
#
loop_
_entity_poly.entity_id
_entity_poly.type
_entity_poly.pdbx_seq_one_letter_code
_entity_poly.pdbx_strand_id
1 'polypeptide(L)'
;MTATPPVTPKGGRKEGMARTREALIDAGLRLAERTGLAGLSVNLIVGEAGVAKGTFFHHFGDRASYLLALHREFHDRLTVQVLAAIDGIPPGSRRLSAVATTYLDGCLRDRGVRALLLEARAEPTITDEIARRNNASAEMCEADFVALKRPHPYESAQLWIGMVAEAALIEYQAAAALPGLRAAIEQFSS
;
A
#
# COMPACT_ATOMS: atom_id res chain seq x y z
N MET A 1 -3.30 -30.74 49.68
CA MET A 1 -3.90 -29.63 48.90
C MET A 1 -2.83 -29.17 47.91
N THR A 2 -2.89 -29.69 46.71
CA THR A 2 -1.94 -29.37 45.63
C THR A 2 -2.56 -28.24 44.78
N ALA A 3 -1.93 -27.06 44.82
CA ALA A 3 -2.33 -25.89 44.03
C ALA A 3 -1.94 -26.11 42.57
N THR A 4 -2.89 -26.07 41.68
CA THR A 4 -2.72 -26.07 40.21
C THR A 4 -2.13 -24.72 39.78
N PRO A 5 -1.05 -24.68 38.98
CA PRO A 5 -0.51 -23.42 38.49
C PRO A 5 -1.46 -22.75 37.47
N PRO A 6 -1.50 -21.42 37.42
CA PRO A 6 -2.41 -20.71 36.52
C PRO A 6 -1.99 -20.91 35.06
N VAL A 7 -2.95 -21.38 34.25
CA VAL A 7 -2.83 -21.49 32.79
C VAL A 7 -2.89 -20.07 32.20
N THR A 8 -1.76 -19.55 31.75
CA THR A 8 -1.68 -18.29 31.00
C THR A 8 -2.33 -18.49 29.60
N PRO A 9 -3.30 -17.67 29.18
CA PRO A 9 -3.97 -17.85 27.90
C PRO A 9 -3.00 -17.59 26.73
N LYS A 10 -2.84 -18.57 25.84
CA LYS A 10 -2.04 -18.49 24.60
C LYS A 10 -2.45 -17.35 23.64
N GLY A 11 -3.61 -16.71 23.84
CA GLY A 11 -4.11 -15.58 23.04
C GLY A 11 -3.31 -14.28 23.28
N GLY A 12 -3.04 -13.91 24.50
CA GLY A 12 -2.45 -12.63 24.84
C GLY A 12 -1.01 -12.40 24.30
N ARG A 13 -0.24 -13.48 24.12
CA ARG A 13 1.12 -13.37 23.54
C ARG A 13 1.09 -13.10 22.03
N LYS A 14 0.18 -13.75 21.28
CA LYS A 14 0.02 -13.51 19.84
C LYS A 14 -0.52 -12.10 19.57
N GLU A 15 -1.48 -11.65 20.36
CA GLU A 15 -2.03 -10.29 20.26
C GLU A 15 -0.99 -9.22 20.62
N GLY A 16 -0.16 -9.47 21.62
CA GLY A 16 0.96 -8.60 21.98
C GLY A 16 1.99 -8.48 20.86
N MET A 17 2.34 -9.61 20.22
CA MET A 17 3.24 -9.62 19.06
C MET A 17 2.64 -8.87 17.87
N ALA A 18 1.36 -9.06 17.56
CA ALA A 18 0.68 -8.35 16.47
C ALA A 18 0.70 -6.83 16.71
N ARG A 19 0.32 -6.38 17.91
CA ARG A 19 0.36 -4.95 18.28
C ARG A 19 1.76 -4.35 18.20
N THR A 20 2.77 -5.08 18.61
CA THR A 20 4.17 -4.61 18.53
C THR A 20 4.62 -4.48 17.07
N ARG A 21 4.24 -5.45 16.21
CA ARG A 21 4.54 -5.38 14.78
C ARG A 21 3.85 -4.18 14.11
N GLU A 22 2.60 -3.94 14.43
CA GLU A 22 1.81 -2.81 13.95
C GLU A 22 2.43 -1.47 14.41
N ALA A 23 2.81 -1.34 15.68
CA ALA A 23 3.49 -0.15 16.20
C ALA A 23 4.80 0.16 15.46
N LEU A 24 5.58 -0.87 15.11
CA LEU A 24 6.80 -0.71 14.31
C LEU A 24 6.49 -0.26 12.88
N ILE A 25 5.44 -0.78 12.25
CA ILE A 25 4.99 -0.35 10.92
C ILE A 25 4.52 1.11 10.95
N ASP A 26 3.65 1.46 11.88
CA ASP A 26 3.15 2.84 12.02
C ASP A 26 4.27 3.84 12.32
N ALA A 27 5.25 3.45 13.13
CA ALA A 27 6.45 4.25 13.38
C ALA A 27 7.23 4.52 12.09
N GLY A 28 7.39 3.50 11.24
CA GLY A 28 8.06 3.65 9.95
C GLY A 28 7.30 4.53 8.98
N LEU A 29 5.99 4.40 8.89
CA LEU A 29 5.16 5.25 8.04
C LEU A 29 5.24 6.72 8.47
N ARG A 30 5.14 7.01 9.79
CA ARG A 30 5.31 8.38 10.31
C ARG A 30 6.71 8.95 10.07
N LEU A 31 7.76 8.13 10.23
CA LEU A 31 9.14 8.54 9.95
C LEU A 31 9.35 8.83 8.47
N ALA A 32 8.80 7.99 7.58
CA ALA A 32 8.88 8.17 6.14
C ALA A 32 8.33 9.53 5.68
N GLU A 33 7.24 9.98 6.27
CA GLU A 33 6.66 11.29 5.98
C GLU A 33 7.60 12.46 6.32
N ARG A 34 8.43 12.28 7.36
CA ARG A 34 9.31 13.35 7.87
C ARG A 34 10.72 13.33 7.27
N THR A 35 11.24 12.15 6.95
CA THR A 35 12.68 11.99 6.69
C THR A 35 13.02 11.25 5.39
N GLY A 36 12.04 10.69 4.69
CA GLY A 36 12.28 9.83 3.52
C GLY A 36 13.06 8.55 3.87
N LEU A 37 13.55 7.84 2.84
CA LEU A 37 14.28 6.57 3.02
C LEU A 37 15.64 6.75 3.72
N ALA A 38 16.34 7.84 3.45
CA ALA A 38 17.65 8.12 4.04
C ALA A 38 17.60 8.26 5.57
N GLY A 39 16.49 8.79 6.10
CA GLY A 39 16.26 8.91 7.55
C GLY A 39 15.68 7.67 8.21
N LEU A 40 15.33 6.64 7.45
CA LEU A 40 14.66 5.45 7.99
C LEU A 40 15.68 4.42 8.50
N SER A 41 16.27 4.67 9.66
CA SER A 41 17.16 3.73 10.33
C SER A 41 16.44 2.88 11.36
N VAL A 42 16.94 1.65 11.61
CA VAL A 42 16.37 0.76 12.64
C VAL A 42 16.33 1.43 14.01
N ASN A 43 17.35 2.21 14.37
CA ASN A 43 17.40 2.91 15.65
C ASN A 43 16.28 3.97 15.77
N LEU A 44 15.99 4.72 14.72
CA LEU A 44 14.90 5.68 14.71
C LEU A 44 13.54 5.00 14.77
N ILE A 45 13.36 3.90 14.02
CA ILE A 45 12.11 3.13 14.01
C ILE A 45 11.78 2.59 15.40
N VAL A 46 12.74 1.93 16.06
CA VAL A 46 12.50 1.36 17.39
C VAL A 46 12.33 2.44 18.45
N GLY A 47 13.05 3.57 18.34
CA GLY A 47 12.87 4.74 19.20
C GLY A 47 11.47 5.35 19.07
N GLU A 48 11.00 5.53 17.86
CA GLU A 48 9.64 6.03 17.56
C GLU A 48 8.54 5.07 18.03
N ALA A 49 8.78 3.75 17.91
CA ALA A 49 7.85 2.71 18.36
C ALA A 49 7.92 2.41 19.86
N GLY A 50 8.93 2.92 20.58
CA GLY A 50 9.12 2.67 22.02
C GLY A 50 9.50 1.22 22.33
N VAL A 51 10.24 0.53 21.46
CA VAL A 51 10.62 -0.88 21.63
C VAL A 51 12.12 -1.10 21.55
N ALA A 52 12.61 -2.23 22.05
CA ALA A 52 14.02 -2.59 21.98
C ALA A 52 14.42 -2.98 20.54
N LYS A 53 15.69 -2.72 20.16
CA LYS A 53 16.22 -3.04 18.82
C LYS A 53 16.07 -4.53 18.44
N GLY A 54 16.26 -5.44 19.40
CA GLY A 54 16.07 -6.88 19.17
C GLY A 54 14.64 -7.24 18.74
N THR A 55 13.65 -6.45 19.16
CA THR A 55 12.24 -6.64 18.78
C THR A 55 12.03 -6.43 17.30
N PHE A 56 12.69 -5.43 16.70
CA PHE A 56 12.65 -5.19 15.25
C PHE A 56 13.12 -6.41 14.48
N PHE A 57 14.30 -6.92 14.80
CA PHE A 57 14.86 -8.10 14.12
C PHE A 57 14.06 -9.37 14.36
N HIS A 58 13.42 -9.51 15.51
CA HIS A 58 12.50 -10.61 15.78
C HIS A 58 11.27 -10.60 14.85
N HIS A 59 10.74 -9.41 14.50
CA HIS A 59 9.56 -9.28 13.66
C HIS A 59 9.86 -9.29 12.15
N PHE A 60 10.98 -8.73 11.73
CA PHE A 60 11.27 -8.48 10.31
C PHE A 60 12.54 -9.17 9.80
N GLY A 61 13.42 -9.61 10.67
CA GLY A 61 14.70 -10.21 10.31
C GLY A 61 15.72 -9.18 9.82
N ASP A 62 15.39 -8.41 8.80
CA ASP A 62 16.25 -7.39 8.21
C ASP A 62 15.48 -6.15 7.74
N ARG A 63 16.25 -5.16 7.22
CA ARG A 63 15.68 -3.90 6.72
C ARG A 63 14.89 -4.07 5.42
N ALA A 64 15.32 -4.96 4.53
CA ALA A 64 14.62 -5.18 3.25
C ALA A 64 13.23 -5.78 3.49
N SER A 65 13.13 -6.79 4.35
CA SER A 65 11.86 -7.37 4.79
C SER A 65 10.96 -6.34 5.48
N TYR A 66 11.53 -5.41 6.24
CA TYR A 66 10.76 -4.33 6.85
C TYR A 66 10.23 -3.33 5.80
N LEU A 67 11.04 -2.93 4.81
CA LEU A 67 10.60 -2.08 3.71
C LEU A 67 9.46 -2.72 2.91
N LEU A 68 9.57 -4.03 2.66
CA LEU A 68 8.49 -4.79 2.03
C LEU A 68 7.21 -4.77 2.89
N ALA A 69 7.35 -4.88 4.21
CA ALA A 69 6.20 -4.80 5.12
C ALA A 69 5.55 -3.40 5.11
N LEU A 70 6.33 -2.33 5.07
CA LEU A 70 5.82 -0.95 4.92
C LEU A 70 5.10 -0.77 3.57
N HIS A 71 5.69 -1.29 2.49
CA HIS A 71 5.07 -1.23 1.16
C HIS A 71 3.72 -1.93 1.15
N ARG A 72 3.64 -3.13 1.73
CA ARG A 72 2.40 -3.88 1.85
C ARG A 72 1.35 -3.13 2.64
N GLU A 73 1.69 -2.65 3.81
CA GLU A 73 0.76 -1.92 4.68
C GLU A 73 0.18 -0.68 4.02
N PHE A 74 1.04 0.14 3.38
CA PHE A 74 0.58 1.32 2.65
C PHE A 74 -0.45 0.96 1.57
N HIS A 75 -0.11 0.00 0.72
CA HIS A 75 -1.01 -0.41 -0.37
C HIS A 75 -2.25 -1.17 0.12
N ASP A 76 -2.16 -1.92 1.22
CA ASP A 76 -3.33 -2.57 1.81
C ASP A 76 -4.34 -1.54 2.32
N ARG A 77 -3.86 -0.47 2.99
CA ARG A 77 -4.71 0.66 3.41
C ARG A 77 -5.36 1.37 2.22
N LEU A 78 -4.62 1.58 1.13
CA LEU A 78 -5.18 2.16 -0.11
C LEU A 78 -6.22 1.23 -0.73
N THR A 79 -5.95 -0.08 -0.79
CA THR A 79 -6.89 -1.07 -1.33
C THR A 79 -8.21 -1.06 -0.56
N VAL A 80 -8.15 -1.00 0.76
CA VAL A 80 -9.38 -0.89 1.60
C VAL A 80 -10.18 0.37 1.24
N GLN A 81 -9.52 1.51 1.03
CA GLN A 81 -10.20 2.75 0.63
C GLN A 81 -10.82 2.64 -0.78
N VAL A 82 -10.09 2.05 -1.72
CA VAL A 82 -10.59 1.81 -3.09
C VAL A 82 -11.81 0.89 -3.05
N LEU A 83 -11.74 -0.25 -2.34
CA LEU A 83 -12.86 -1.18 -2.22
C LEU A 83 -14.10 -0.52 -1.61
N ALA A 84 -13.92 0.31 -0.57
CA ALA A 84 -15.00 1.08 0.02
C ALA A 84 -15.59 2.12 -0.96
N ALA A 85 -14.76 2.76 -1.78
CA ALA A 85 -15.20 3.76 -2.75
C ALA A 85 -15.99 3.15 -3.92
N ILE A 86 -15.75 1.89 -4.26
CA ILE A 86 -16.45 1.20 -5.35
C ILE A 86 -17.61 0.31 -4.89
N ASP A 87 -17.84 0.22 -3.59
CA ASP A 87 -18.92 -0.60 -3.05
C ASP A 87 -20.28 -0.16 -3.61
N GLY A 88 -21.06 -1.12 -4.09
CA GLY A 88 -22.36 -0.87 -4.74
C GLY A 88 -22.29 -0.18 -6.11
N ILE A 89 -21.13 0.13 -6.66
CA ILE A 89 -21.00 0.67 -8.02
C ILE A 89 -20.89 -0.49 -9.03
N PRO A 90 -21.80 -0.60 -9.99
CA PRO A 90 -21.71 -1.64 -11.01
C PRO A 90 -20.46 -1.46 -11.89
N PRO A 91 -19.92 -2.56 -12.44
CA PRO A 91 -18.77 -2.50 -13.35
C PRO A 91 -18.97 -1.52 -14.51
N GLY A 92 -17.93 -0.78 -14.85
CA GLY A 92 -17.89 0.18 -15.96
C GLY A 92 -17.08 1.44 -15.63
N SER A 93 -17.18 2.45 -16.51
CA SER A 93 -16.37 3.68 -16.46
C SER A 93 -16.46 4.42 -15.12
N ARG A 94 -17.65 4.51 -14.52
CA ARG A 94 -17.83 5.18 -13.22
C ARG A 94 -17.05 4.50 -12.10
N ARG A 95 -17.00 3.15 -12.11
CA ARG A 95 -16.25 2.38 -11.12
C ARG A 95 -14.75 2.56 -11.32
N LEU A 96 -14.27 2.52 -12.58
CA LEU A 96 -12.85 2.82 -12.89
C LEU A 96 -12.45 4.23 -12.46
N SER A 97 -13.29 5.23 -12.72
CA SER A 97 -13.04 6.62 -12.25
C SER A 97 -12.91 6.68 -10.73
N ALA A 98 -13.77 5.99 -9.98
CA ALA A 98 -13.70 5.93 -8.52
C ALA A 98 -12.41 5.23 -8.04
N VAL A 99 -11.99 4.13 -8.68
CA VAL A 99 -10.71 3.45 -8.40
C VAL A 99 -9.54 4.41 -8.60
N ALA A 100 -9.43 5.05 -9.78
CA ALA A 100 -8.33 5.94 -10.10
C ALA A 100 -8.27 7.13 -9.15
N THR A 101 -9.39 7.82 -8.94
CA THR A 101 -9.46 9.01 -8.08
C THR A 101 -9.05 8.68 -6.65
N THR A 102 -9.60 7.61 -6.07
CA THR A 102 -9.30 7.21 -4.69
C THR A 102 -7.83 6.83 -4.52
N TYR A 103 -7.26 6.10 -5.49
CA TYR A 103 -5.85 5.72 -5.45
C TYR A 103 -4.92 6.94 -5.59
N LEU A 104 -5.18 7.84 -6.53
CA LEU A 104 -4.39 9.04 -6.75
C LEU A 104 -4.45 9.99 -5.54
N ASP A 105 -5.63 10.21 -4.98
CA ASP A 105 -5.81 11.04 -3.78
C ASP A 105 -5.08 10.45 -2.57
N GLY A 106 -5.12 9.13 -2.39
CA GLY A 106 -4.37 8.45 -1.35
C GLY A 106 -2.85 8.59 -1.52
N CYS A 107 -2.34 8.45 -2.74
CA CYS A 107 -0.92 8.65 -3.04
C CYS A 107 -0.46 10.09 -2.79
N LEU A 108 -1.30 11.10 -3.06
CA LEU A 108 -1.00 12.50 -2.79
C LEU A 108 -1.07 12.86 -1.32
N ARG A 109 -2.01 12.30 -0.58
CA ARG A 109 -2.16 12.54 0.86
C ARG A 109 -0.95 12.05 1.64
N ASP A 110 -0.48 10.83 1.33
CA ASP A 110 0.61 10.16 2.06
C ASP A 110 1.95 10.27 1.30
N ARG A 111 2.30 11.49 0.88
CA ARG A 111 3.45 11.78 -0.01
C ARG A 111 4.80 11.33 0.52
N GLY A 112 5.04 11.47 1.82
CA GLY A 112 6.30 11.05 2.44
C GLY A 112 6.49 9.54 2.36
N VAL A 113 5.42 8.77 2.61
CA VAL A 113 5.43 7.31 2.44
C VAL A 113 5.63 6.96 0.97
N ARG A 114 4.98 7.67 0.04
CA ARG A 114 5.14 7.47 -1.40
C ARG A 114 6.58 7.70 -1.84
N ALA A 115 7.25 8.74 -1.33
CA ALA A 115 8.67 9.00 -1.60
C ALA A 115 9.55 7.80 -1.20
N LEU A 116 9.40 7.33 0.03
CA LEU A 116 10.10 6.15 0.53
C LEU A 116 9.91 4.95 -0.38
N LEU A 117 8.68 4.67 -0.81
CA LEU A 117 8.35 3.51 -1.61
C LEU A 117 8.92 3.61 -3.03
N LEU A 118 9.01 4.81 -3.59
CA LEU A 118 9.66 5.05 -4.87
C LEU A 118 11.18 4.80 -4.79
N GLU A 119 11.83 5.26 -3.73
CA GLU A 119 13.25 4.99 -3.48
C GLU A 119 13.52 3.49 -3.24
N ALA A 120 12.60 2.79 -2.55
CA ALA A 120 12.70 1.37 -2.27
C ALA A 120 12.48 0.46 -3.50
N ARG A 121 12.03 0.98 -4.65
CA ARG A 121 11.81 0.21 -5.89
C ARG A 121 13.08 -0.49 -6.43
N ALA A 122 14.27 -0.04 -6.01
CA ALA A 122 15.52 -0.70 -6.37
C ALA A 122 15.70 -2.08 -5.71
N GLU A 123 14.95 -2.38 -4.66
CA GLU A 123 14.98 -3.67 -3.98
C GLU A 123 14.19 -4.72 -4.79
N PRO A 124 14.79 -5.88 -5.17
CA PRO A 124 14.12 -6.88 -5.99
C PRO A 124 12.79 -7.37 -5.41
N THR A 125 12.72 -7.57 -4.09
CA THR A 125 11.51 -8.03 -3.39
C THR A 125 10.36 -7.02 -3.49
N ILE A 126 10.66 -5.73 -3.61
CA ILE A 126 9.66 -4.67 -3.83
C ILE A 126 9.15 -4.71 -5.27
N THR A 127 10.03 -4.96 -6.25
CA THR A 127 9.64 -5.08 -7.66
C THR A 127 8.64 -6.23 -7.85
N ASP A 128 8.91 -7.39 -7.28
CA ASP A 128 8.00 -8.55 -7.34
C ASP A 128 6.65 -8.25 -6.67
N GLU A 129 6.68 -7.57 -5.53
CA GLU A 129 5.46 -7.17 -4.82
C GLU A 129 4.63 -6.17 -5.64
N ILE A 130 5.25 -5.21 -6.33
CA ILE A 130 4.57 -4.27 -7.23
C ILE A 130 3.90 -5.04 -8.37
N ALA A 131 4.62 -5.96 -9.02
CA ALA A 131 4.07 -6.77 -10.11
C ALA A 131 2.85 -7.60 -9.64
N ARG A 132 2.97 -8.25 -8.48
CA ARG A 132 1.87 -9.02 -7.88
C ARG A 132 0.63 -8.15 -7.62
N ARG A 133 0.82 -6.93 -7.07
CA ARG A 133 -0.28 -6.00 -6.78
C ARG A 133 -0.93 -5.45 -8.04
N ASN A 134 -0.13 -5.12 -9.05
CA ASN A 134 -0.67 -4.65 -10.33
C ASN A 134 -1.54 -5.72 -10.98
N ASN A 135 -1.13 -6.99 -10.94
CA ASN A 135 -1.93 -8.09 -11.45
C ASN A 135 -3.24 -8.26 -10.66
N ALA A 136 -3.19 -8.26 -9.33
CA ALA A 136 -4.41 -8.34 -8.51
C ALA A 136 -5.36 -7.15 -8.74
N SER A 137 -4.83 -5.94 -8.96
CA SER A 137 -5.64 -4.77 -9.30
C SER A 137 -6.24 -4.89 -10.71
N ALA A 138 -5.52 -5.46 -11.67
CA ALA A 138 -6.04 -5.72 -13.01
C ALA A 138 -7.17 -6.76 -12.97
N GLU A 139 -7.01 -7.86 -12.21
CA GLU A 139 -8.08 -8.85 -11.98
C GLU A 139 -9.33 -8.20 -11.38
N MET A 140 -9.17 -7.30 -10.41
CA MET A 140 -10.29 -6.57 -9.80
C MET A 140 -11.03 -5.68 -10.82
N CYS A 141 -10.30 -5.07 -11.77
CA CYS A 141 -10.85 -4.15 -12.77
C CYS A 141 -11.27 -4.83 -14.08
N GLU A 142 -10.99 -6.11 -14.29
CA GLU A 142 -11.32 -6.83 -15.53
C GLU A 142 -12.82 -6.74 -15.86
N ALA A 143 -13.69 -6.92 -14.87
CA ALA A 143 -15.14 -6.84 -15.04
C ALA A 143 -15.61 -5.47 -15.58
N ASP A 144 -14.89 -4.39 -15.31
CA ASP A 144 -15.18 -3.06 -15.82
C ASP A 144 -14.95 -3.00 -17.33
N PHE A 145 -13.82 -3.56 -17.80
CA PHE A 145 -13.48 -3.60 -19.20
C PHE A 145 -14.36 -4.58 -20.00
N VAL A 146 -14.84 -5.66 -19.36
CA VAL A 146 -15.91 -6.51 -19.93
C VAL A 146 -17.19 -5.70 -20.12
N ALA A 147 -17.62 -4.93 -19.12
CA ALA A 147 -18.82 -4.08 -19.21
C ALA A 147 -18.70 -2.99 -20.29
N LEU A 148 -17.48 -2.47 -20.50
CA LEU A 148 -17.15 -1.51 -21.56
C LEU A 148 -16.97 -2.18 -22.94
N LYS A 149 -17.16 -3.51 -23.04
CA LYS A 149 -16.99 -4.29 -24.29
C LYS A 149 -15.62 -4.12 -24.94
N ARG A 150 -14.59 -3.94 -24.14
CA ARG A 150 -13.22 -3.84 -24.66
C ARG A 150 -12.73 -5.20 -25.14
N PRO A 151 -12.08 -5.28 -26.33
CA PRO A 151 -11.32 -6.46 -26.68
C PRO A 151 -10.18 -6.64 -25.66
N HIS A 152 -9.91 -7.87 -25.27
CA HIS A 152 -8.84 -8.16 -24.28
C HIS A 152 -9.04 -7.43 -22.95
N PRO A 153 -10.11 -7.70 -22.17
CA PRO A 153 -10.47 -6.92 -20.99
C PRO A 153 -9.42 -6.98 -19.89
N TYR A 154 -8.77 -8.12 -19.70
CA TYR A 154 -7.71 -8.25 -18.70
C TYR A 154 -6.46 -7.44 -19.06
N GLU A 155 -5.99 -7.53 -20.31
CA GLU A 155 -4.85 -6.75 -20.81
C GLU A 155 -5.16 -5.25 -20.81
N SER A 156 -6.41 -4.87 -21.10
CA SER A 156 -6.87 -3.48 -20.97
C SER A 156 -6.80 -3.01 -19.52
N ALA A 157 -7.19 -3.84 -18.57
CA ALA A 157 -7.05 -3.55 -17.14
C ALA A 157 -5.58 -3.42 -16.74
N GLN A 158 -4.70 -4.32 -17.18
CA GLN A 158 -3.25 -4.23 -16.89
C GLN A 158 -2.65 -2.91 -17.39
N LEU A 159 -2.92 -2.51 -18.61
CA LEU A 159 -2.44 -1.26 -19.19
C LEU A 159 -2.99 -0.05 -18.44
N TRP A 160 -4.27 -0.08 -18.09
CA TRP A 160 -4.92 1.00 -17.35
C TRP A 160 -4.34 1.15 -15.94
N ILE A 161 -4.11 0.05 -15.21
CA ILE A 161 -3.42 0.08 -13.90
C ILE A 161 -2.03 0.68 -14.03
N GLY A 162 -1.28 0.36 -15.08
CA GLY A 162 0.01 0.96 -15.39
C GLY A 162 -0.10 2.48 -15.58
N MET A 163 -1.09 2.96 -16.33
CA MET A 163 -1.35 4.40 -16.51
C MET A 163 -1.68 5.10 -15.19
N VAL A 164 -2.52 4.51 -14.36
CA VAL A 164 -2.89 5.09 -13.04
C VAL A 164 -1.67 5.13 -12.12
N ALA A 165 -0.83 4.09 -12.13
CA ALA A 165 0.39 4.06 -11.34
C ALA A 165 1.40 5.13 -11.78
N GLU A 166 1.55 5.36 -13.09
CA GLU A 166 2.40 6.42 -13.65
C GLU A 166 1.83 7.80 -13.34
N ALA A 167 0.52 7.99 -13.46
CA ALA A 167 -0.15 9.23 -13.07
C ALA A 167 0.11 9.59 -11.61
N ALA A 168 0.09 8.60 -10.71
CA ALA A 168 0.43 8.83 -9.31
C ALA A 168 1.88 9.30 -9.12
N LEU A 169 2.81 8.86 -9.97
CA LEU A 169 4.20 9.34 -9.96
C LEU A 169 4.29 10.78 -10.46
N ILE A 170 3.61 11.09 -11.56
CA ILE A 170 3.58 12.45 -12.14
C ILE A 170 2.98 13.46 -11.14
N GLU A 171 1.83 13.14 -10.52
CA GLU A 171 1.21 13.99 -9.49
C GLU A 171 2.09 14.12 -8.24
N TYR A 172 2.79 13.04 -7.84
CA TYR A 172 3.77 13.11 -6.76
C TYR A 172 4.89 14.12 -7.06
N GLN A 173 5.47 14.09 -8.29
CA GLN A 173 6.53 15.02 -8.72
C GLN A 173 6.03 16.48 -8.80
N ALA A 174 4.79 16.66 -9.29
CA ALA A 174 4.14 17.97 -9.36
C ALA A 174 3.72 18.51 -7.99
N ALA A 175 3.71 17.68 -6.96
CA ALA A 175 3.20 17.99 -5.62
C ALA A 175 1.72 18.42 -5.59
N ALA A 176 0.94 18.08 -6.61
CA ALA A 176 -0.45 18.50 -6.77
C ALA A 176 -1.23 17.51 -7.63
N ALA A 177 -2.55 17.49 -7.44
CA ALA A 177 -3.47 16.85 -8.38
C ALA A 177 -3.43 17.58 -9.74
N LEU A 178 -3.39 16.81 -10.83
CA LEU A 178 -3.34 17.33 -12.19
C LEU A 178 -4.64 17.01 -12.93
N PRO A 179 -5.63 17.95 -12.98
CA PRO A 179 -6.94 17.67 -13.56
C PRO A 179 -6.89 17.18 -15.01
N GLY A 180 -6.00 17.73 -15.84
CA GLY A 180 -5.82 17.29 -17.22
C GLY A 180 -5.32 15.85 -17.34
N LEU A 181 -4.42 15.42 -16.44
CA LEU A 181 -3.93 14.04 -16.39
C LEU A 181 -5.05 13.06 -15.99
N ARG A 182 -5.84 13.44 -14.98
CA ARG A 182 -6.98 12.63 -14.52
C ARG A 182 -8.05 12.51 -15.60
N ALA A 183 -8.37 13.61 -16.28
CA ALA A 183 -9.30 13.59 -17.41
C ALA A 183 -8.80 12.70 -18.57
N ALA A 184 -7.49 12.66 -18.83
CA ALA A 184 -6.93 11.74 -19.84
C ALA A 184 -7.13 10.28 -19.43
N ILE A 185 -6.94 9.91 -18.15
CA ILE A 185 -7.21 8.55 -17.67
C ILE A 185 -8.69 8.19 -17.86
N GLU A 186 -9.62 9.12 -17.59
CA GLU A 186 -11.05 8.89 -17.76
C GLU A 186 -11.42 8.59 -19.24
N GLN A 187 -10.76 9.21 -20.21
CA GLN A 187 -10.98 8.92 -21.63
C GLN A 187 -10.64 7.48 -22.01
N PHE A 188 -9.65 6.86 -21.35
CA PHE A 188 -9.35 5.44 -21.57
C PHE A 188 -10.33 4.48 -20.88
N SER A 189 -11.13 5.00 -19.95
CA SER A 189 -12.12 4.26 -19.17
C SER A 189 -13.55 4.44 -19.67
N SER A 190 -13.75 5.11 -20.81
CA SER A 190 -15.04 5.41 -21.41
C SER A 190 -15.33 4.55 -22.64
#